data_f244f6a5364009125ad1584c805b5927
#
_entry.id   f244f6a5364009125ad1584c805b5927
#
_cell.length_a   1.000
_cell.length_b   1.000
_cell.length_c   1.000
_cell.angle_alpha   90.00
_cell.angle_beta   90.00
_cell.angle_gamma   90.00
#
_symmetry.space_group_name_H-M   'P 1'
#
loop_
_entity.id
_entity.type
_entity.pdbx_description
1 polymer ?
#
loop_
_entity_poly.entity_id
_entity_poly.type
_entity_poly.pdbx_seq_one_letter_code
_entity_poly.pdbx_strand_id
1 'polypeptide(L)'
;MIFSAHRSIVVIVEGSLRSLALALVVAIALAGSAAAENGEFNRRATATAQILAGITPPAGDPALDRLVKLEAFAEHQKWMASHWGQARSRISAIESWRGQQVKISGANNKTLLYPFSGPDFLNAYAFFPDHPLYIFFSLERPGTLPDLESVTPAQFGKMLQDVRNAFRDIFERNYFITDYMSKQLTTPWIRGTVPVMATMMALMNLRIIRIEPIDLYPELTNSYEALEAKRPRRLMLGVRIDFSSANGGPLHQLYYFSVDAADKWLEFYPDFLDWVAQHRPASVLLKSASYLLHDSQFEKTRAMILSSADYVIQDDTGIPYRFLQQSPWRVRLYGRYHKPIKGLRYGYQADLESAYKAKSNLPELPFPFGYHWRGKRSGLLIANR
;
A
#
# COMPACT_ATOMS: atom_id res chain seq x y z
N MET A 1 29.07 3.12 -71.50
CA MET A 1 27.80 3.13 -70.74
C MET A 1 27.99 2.55 -69.34
N ILE A 2 28.92 3.10 -68.53
CA ILE A 2 29.20 2.57 -67.16
C ILE A 2 29.52 3.75 -66.17
N PHE A 3 28.84 4.88 -66.30
CA PHE A 3 29.09 6.00 -65.36
C PHE A 3 27.82 6.62 -64.74
N SER A 4 26.66 5.92 -64.83
CA SER A 4 25.42 6.50 -64.30
C SER A 4 24.87 5.83 -63.03
N ALA A 5 25.42 4.69 -62.60
CA ALA A 5 24.84 3.94 -61.47
C ALA A 5 25.39 4.31 -60.08
N HIS A 6 26.56 4.99 -60.01
CA HIS A 6 27.20 5.29 -58.74
C HIS A 6 26.67 6.53 -57.99
N ARG A 7 26.07 7.50 -58.69
CA ARG A 7 25.54 8.72 -58.05
C ARG A 7 24.17 8.53 -57.38
N SER A 8 23.36 7.61 -57.85
CA SER A 8 22.04 7.38 -57.27
C SER A 8 22.06 6.60 -55.94
N ILE A 9 23.05 5.74 -55.72
CA ILE A 9 23.19 4.96 -54.47
C ILE A 9 23.69 5.83 -53.35
N VAL A 10 24.61 6.77 -53.58
CA VAL A 10 25.15 7.67 -52.55
C VAL A 10 24.06 8.62 -52.00
N VAL A 11 23.19 9.14 -52.86
CA VAL A 11 22.10 10.05 -52.47
C VAL A 11 21.04 9.34 -51.62
N ILE A 12 20.75 8.07 -51.92
CA ILE A 12 19.76 7.29 -51.16
C ILE A 12 20.32 6.91 -49.75
N VAL A 13 21.61 6.61 -49.63
CA VAL A 13 22.26 6.27 -48.36
C VAL A 13 22.39 7.50 -47.48
N GLU A 14 22.72 8.68 -48.01
CA GLU A 14 22.78 9.91 -47.21
C GLU A 14 21.40 10.39 -46.73
N GLY A 15 20.36 10.22 -47.51
CA GLY A 15 18.99 10.55 -47.13
C GLY A 15 18.47 9.66 -45.99
N SER A 16 18.77 8.36 -46.02
CA SER A 16 18.37 7.41 -45.01
C SER A 16 19.13 7.62 -43.68
N LEU A 17 20.43 7.94 -43.72
CA LEU A 17 21.24 8.26 -42.54
C LEU A 17 20.80 9.56 -41.87
N ARG A 18 20.44 10.59 -42.66
CA ARG A 18 19.90 11.86 -42.10
C ARG A 18 18.53 11.66 -41.46
N SER A 19 17.67 10.86 -42.06
CA SER A 19 16.35 10.54 -41.49
C SER A 19 16.47 9.70 -40.20
N LEU A 20 17.40 8.75 -40.15
CA LEU A 20 17.70 7.96 -38.93
C LEU A 20 18.31 8.82 -37.80
N ALA A 21 19.23 9.73 -38.17
CA ALA A 21 19.82 10.64 -37.18
C ALA A 21 18.80 11.62 -36.63
N LEU A 22 17.90 12.14 -37.46
CA LEU A 22 16.82 13.04 -37.02
C LEU A 22 15.80 12.30 -36.13
N ALA A 23 15.42 11.07 -36.48
CA ALA A 23 14.53 10.23 -35.68
C ALA A 23 15.16 9.89 -34.31
N LEU A 24 16.47 9.62 -34.29
CA LEU A 24 17.20 9.34 -33.04
C LEU A 24 17.28 10.59 -32.12
N VAL A 25 17.54 11.77 -32.69
CA VAL A 25 17.59 13.04 -31.95
C VAL A 25 16.21 13.38 -31.38
N VAL A 26 15.14 13.18 -32.15
CA VAL A 26 13.77 13.40 -31.69
C VAL A 26 13.40 12.39 -30.59
N ALA A 27 13.77 11.12 -30.74
CA ALA A 27 13.53 10.10 -29.73
C ALA A 27 14.31 10.39 -28.41
N ILE A 28 15.55 10.85 -28.49
CA ILE A 28 16.35 11.25 -27.33
C ILE A 28 15.77 12.51 -26.68
N ALA A 29 15.31 13.49 -27.45
CA ALA A 29 14.66 14.70 -26.94
C ALA A 29 13.33 14.38 -26.24
N LEU A 30 12.51 13.49 -26.80
CA LEU A 30 11.26 13.02 -26.20
C LEU A 30 11.50 12.18 -24.95
N ALA A 31 12.51 11.31 -24.95
CA ALA A 31 12.90 10.55 -23.77
C ALA A 31 13.49 11.46 -22.67
N GLY A 32 14.25 12.48 -23.06
CA GLY A 32 14.79 13.49 -22.14
C GLY A 32 13.69 14.34 -21.50
N SER A 33 12.69 14.77 -22.26
CA SER A 33 11.55 15.54 -21.73
C SER A 33 10.67 14.69 -20.80
N ALA A 34 10.36 13.47 -21.18
CA ALA A 34 9.60 12.54 -20.32
C ALA A 34 10.34 12.20 -19.03
N ALA A 35 11.67 12.04 -19.09
CA ALA A 35 12.48 11.80 -17.89
C ALA A 35 12.56 13.05 -16.98
N ALA A 36 12.60 14.26 -17.55
CA ALA A 36 12.57 15.51 -16.80
C ALA A 36 11.20 15.73 -16.13
N GLU A 37 10.11 15.47 -16.82
CA GLU A 37 8.75 15.59 -16.33
C GLU A 37 8.47 14.57 -15.20
N ASN A 38 8.89 13.31 -15.37
CA ASN A 38 8.82 12.30 -14.32
C ASN A 38 9.71 12.67 -13.10
N GLY A 39 10.89 13.25 -13.32
CA GLY A 39 11.79 13.70 -12.25
C GLY A 39 11.20 14.86 -11.44
N GLU A 40 10.50 15.80 -12.07
CA GLU A 40 9.79 16.91 -11.42
C GLU A 40 8.62 16.40 -10.57
N PHE A 41 7.77 15.54 -11.12
CA PHE A 41 6.66 14.93 -10.40
C PHE A 41 7.16 14.15 -9.17
N ASN A 42 8.20 13.34 -9.32
CA ASN A 42 8.77 12.55 -8.22
C ASN A 42 9.23 13.42 -7.05
N ARG A 43 9.96 14.50 -7.33
CA ARG A 43 10.40 15.45 -6.29
C ARG A 43 9.22 16.07 -5.58
N ARG A 44 8.22 16.50 -6.33
CA ARG A 44 7.03 17.15 -5.79
C ARG A 44 6.17 16.21 -4.97
N ALA A 45 5.90 15.01 -5.46
CA ALA A 45 5.15 14.00 -4.71
C ALA A 45 5.84 13.65 -3.39
N THR A 46 7.16 13.48 -3.40
CA THR A 46 7.95 13.23 -2.20
C THR A 46 7.91 14.42 -1.24
N ALA A 47 8.09 15.65 -1.73
CA ALA A 47 8.04 16.86 -0.91
C ALA A 47 6.65 17.09 -0.30
N THR A 48 5.59 16.86 -1.07
CA THR A 48 4.20 16.89 -0.55
C THR A 48 4.03 15.87 0.58
N ALA A 49 4.45 14.62 0.38
CA ALA A 49 4.39 13.58 1.40
C ALA A 49 5.18 13.95 2.66
N GLN A 50 6.36 14.56 2.51
CA GLN A 50 7.16 15.07 3.62
C GLN A 50 6.44 16.17 4.40
N ILE A 51 5.82 17.14 3.72
CA ILE A 51 5.03 18.19 4.38
C ILE A 51 3.87 17.57 5.18
N LEU A 52 3.14 16.63 4.59
CA LEU A 52 2.07 15.91 5.31
C LEU A 52 2.59 15.12 6.51
N ALA A 53 3.84 14.66 6.46
CA ALA A 53 4.52 13.97 7.55
C ALA A 53 5.14 14.92 8.60
N GLY A 54 5.02 16.23 8.44
CA GLY A 54 5.68 17.22 9.30
C GLY A 54 7.20 17.27 9.09
N ILE A 55 7.69 16.84 7.95
CA ILE A 55 9.11 16.87 7.57
C ILE A 55 9.32 18.03 6.60
N THR A 56 10.30 18.88 6.87
CA THR A 56 10.67 19.95 5.94
C THR A 56 11.34 19.35 4.70
N PRO A 57 10.77 19.51 3.50
CA PRO A 57 11.41 19.03 2.28
C PRO A 57 12.65 19.86 1.95
N PRO A 58 13.54 19.36 1.07
CA PRO A 58 14.62 20.18 0.52
C PRO A 58 14.08 21.46 -0.12
N ALA A 59 14.74 22.58 0.10
CA ALA A 59 14.39 23.87 -0.48
C ALA A 59 14.51 23.86 -2.02
N GLY A 60 13.77 24.73 -2.69
CA GLY A 60 13.86 24.93 -4.14
C GLY A 60 12.51 24.93 -4.86
N ASP A 61 11.40 24.64 -4.18
CA ASP A 61 10.04 24.86 -4.68
C ASP A 61 9.43 26.07 -3.95
N PRO A 62 9.29 27.24 -4.60
CA PRO A 62 8.81 28.46 -3.94
C PRO A 62 7.45 28.33 -3.28
N ALA A 63 6.55 27.50 -3.84
CA ALA A 63 5.22 27.27 -3.26
C ALA A 63 5.33 26.50 -1.95
N LEU A 64 6.14 25.44 -1.91
CA LEU A 64 6.36 24.65 -0.70
C LEU A 64 7.20 25.39 0.32
N ASP A 65 8.24 26.11 -0.11
CA ASP A 65 9.11 26.95 0.74
C ASP A 65 8.32 28.04 1.49
N ARG A 66 7.25 28.54 0.87
CA ARG A 66 6.31 29.47 1.52
C ARG A 66 5.52 28.79 2.62
N LEU A 67 5.00 27.58 2.37
CA LEU A 67 4.12 26.86 3.30
C LEU A 67 4.85 26.39 4.56
N VAL A 68 6.08 25.93 4.43
CA VAL A 68 6.89 25.44 5.57
C VAL A 68 7.33 26.53 6.53
N LYS A 69 7.20 27.81 6.16
CA LYS A 69 7.47 28.97 7.02
C LYS A 69 6.26 29.37 7.87
N LEU A 70 5.08 28.81 7.61
CA LEU A 70 3.87 29.14 8.35
C LEU A 70 3.88 28.52 9.76
N GLU A 71 3.34 29.23 10.74
CA GLU A 71 3.18 28.73 12.12
C GLU A 71 2.41 27.39 12.16
N ALA A 72 1.37 27.26 11.34
CA ALA A 72 0.59 26.02 11.21
C ALA A 72 1.45 24.79 10.86
N PHE A 73 2.55 24.97 10.10
CA PHE A 73 3.48 23.90 9.81
C PHE A 73 4.35 23.57 11.02
N ALA A 74 4.84 24.55 11.75
CA ALA A 74 5.63 24.33 12.97
C ALA A 74 4.80 23.58 14.04
N GLU A 75 3.54 23.93 14.22
CA GLU A 75 2.61 23.20 15.09
C GLU A 75 2.41 21.74 14.61
N HIS A 76 2.23 21.56 13.30
CA HIS A 76 2.07 20.24 12.70
C HIS A 76 3.32 19.39 12.88
N GLN A 77 4.51 19.93 12.68
CA GLN A 77 5.78 19.23 12.92
C GLN A 77 5.88 18.76 14.37
N LYS A 78 5.57 19.62 15.32
CA LYS A 78 5.60 19.27 16.75
C LYS A 78 4.64 18.13 17.07
N TRP A 79 3.42 18.19 16.53
CA TRP A 79 2.42 17.15 16.72
C TRP A 79 2.86 15.83 16.10
N MET A 80 3.29 15.85 14.83
CA MET A 80 3.75 14.64 14.12
C MET A 80 4.96 14.01 14.81
N ALA A 81 5.96 14.80 15.20
CA ALA A 81 7.15 14.29 15.89
C ALA A 81 6.79 13.57 17.21
N SER A 82 5.89 14.15 18.00
CA SER A 82 5.44 13.56 19.28
C SER A 82 4.70 12.23 19.06
N HIS A 83 3.73 12.18 18.16
CA HIS A 83 2.90 10.99 17.96
C HIS A 83 3.63 9.92 17.15
N TRP A 84 4.42 10.32 16.15
CA TRP A 84 5.28 9.41 15.41
C TRP A 84 6.34 8.77 16.30
N GLY A 85 6.91 9.49 17.27
CA GLY A 85 7.89 8.92 18.21
C GLY A 85 7.35 7.70 18.95
N GLN A 86 6.07 7.74 19.39
CA GLN A 86 5.40 6.61 20.00
C GLN A 86 5.14 5.46 19.02
N ALA A 87 4.63 5.78 17.83
CA ALA A 87 4.40 4.79 16.78
C ALA A 87 5.71 4.17 16.29
N ARG A 88 6.78 4.96 16.14
CA ARG A 88 8.10 4.50 15.70
C ARG A 88 8.71 3.46 16.66
N SER A 89 8.53 3.63 17.97
CA SER A 89 8.98 2.62 18.95
C SER A 89 8.33 1.25 18.68
N ARG A 90 7.04 1.23 18.38
CA ARG A 90 6.33 0.01 18.00
C ARG A 90 6.85 -0.57 16.68
N ILE A 91 7.03 0.28 15.66
CA ILE A 91 7.57 -0.14 14.37
C ILE A 91 8.97 -0.74 14.55
N SER A 92 9.85 -0.10 15.33
CA SER A 92 11.18 -0.63 15.63
C SER A 92 11.14 -1.99 16.35
N ALA A 93 10.17 -2.19 17.24
CA ALA A 93 9.97 -3.49 17.88
C ALA A 93 9.53 -4.57 16.89
N ILE A 94 8.65 -4.22 15.92
CA ILE A 94 8.26 -5.12 14.83
C ILE A 94 9.48 -5.46 13.96
N GLU A 95 10.25 -4.46 13.53
CA GLU A 95 11.45 -4.64 12.70
C GLU A 95 12.47 -5.57 13.38
N SER A 96 12.76 -5.35 14.65
CA SER A 96 13.67 -6.20 15.45
C SER A 96 13.15 -7.64 15.59
N TRP A 97 11.88 -7.79 15.95
CA TRP A 97 11.25 -9.10 16.10
C TRP A 97 11.20 -9.85 14.75
N ARG A 98 10.85 -9.16 13.66
CA ARG A 98 10.85 -9.71 12.31
C ARG A 98 12.21 -10.30 11.94
N GLY A 99 13.28 -9.57 12.18
CA GLY A 99 14.65 -10.03 11.89
C GLY A 99 15.00 -11.38 12.52
N GLN A 100 14.38 -11.69 13.67
CA GLN A 100 14.60 -12.94 14.41
C GLN A 100 13.60 -14.03 14.02
N GLN A 101 12.33 -13.68 13.78
CA GLN A 101 11.22 -14.62 13.73
C GLN A 101 10.70 -14.88 12.30
N VAL A 102 10.82 -13.93 11.40
CA VAL A 102 10.29 -14.03 10.05
C VAL A 102 11.39 -14.53 9.11
N LYS A 103 11.29 -15.79 8.72
CA LYS A 103 12.20 -16.43 7.76
C LYS A 103 11.40 -16.83 6.54
N ILE A 104 11.46 -16.02 5.49
CA ILE A 104 10.81 -16.30 4.22
C ILE A 104 11.85 -16.94 3.30
N SER A 105 11.69 -18.25 3.05
CA SER A 105 12.53 -19.00 2.13
C SER A 105 12.08 -18.73 0.69
N GLY A 106 13.03 -18.54 -0.23
CA GLY A 106 12.73 -18.33 -1.65
C GLY A 106 12.88 -16.86 -2.08
N ALA A 107 13.93 -16.58 -2.83
CA ALA A 107 14.39 -15.22 -3.10
C ALA A 107 13.62 -14.47 -4.21
N ASN A 108 12.85 -15.12 -5.08
CA ASN A 108 12.54 -14.55 -6.39
C ASN A 108 11.11 -14.06 -6.63
N ASN A 109 10.14 -14.28 -5.72
CA ASN A 109 8.76 -13.79 -5.89
C ASN A 109 8.15 -13.40 -4.54
N LYS A 110 8.67 -12.31 -3.95
CA LYS A 110 8.12 -11.79 -2.70
C LYS A 110 7.04 -10.75 -3.00
N THR A 111 5.85 -11.19 -3.32
CA THR A 111 4.67 -10.32 -3.34
C THR A 111 3.99 -10.39 -1.98
N LEU A 112 3.75 -9.23 -1.38
CA LEU A 112 2.92 -9.10 -0.19
C LEU A 112 1.48 -8.81 -0.59
N LEU A 113 0.57 -9.62 -0.10
CA LEU A 113 -0.86 -9.33 -0.15
C LEU A 113 -1.35 -8.84 1.23
N TYR A 114 -2.05 -7.72 1.24
CA TYR A 114 -2.69 -7.19 2.44
C TYR A 114 -4.15 -6.79 2.14
N PRO A 115 -5.09 -7.76 2.19
CA PRO A 115 -6.51 -7.48 2.04
C PRO A 115 -7.06 -6.73 3.25
N PHE A 116 -8.10 -5.95 3.02
CA PHE A 116 -8.77 -5.14 4.05
C PHE A 116 -7.83 -4.17 4.79
N SER A 117 -6.75 -3.78 4.13
CA SER A 117 -5.66 -3.00 4.72
C SER A 117 -6.04 -1.56 5.07
N GLY A 118 -7.04 -0.98 4.35
CA GLY A 118 -7.09 0.48 4.30
C GLY A 118 -5.74 1.05 3.86
N PRO A 119 -5.33 2.21 4.36
CA PRO A 119 -4.03 2.80 4.04
C PRO A 119 -2.86 2.30 4.91
N ASP A 120 -2.96 1.13 5.58
CA ASP A 120 -1.97 0.68 6.58
C ASP A 120 -0.64 0.22 5.96
N PHE A 121 0.08 1.13 5.39
CA PHE A 121 1.40 0.89 4.84
C PHE A 121 2.46 0.64 5.92
N LEU A 122 2.34 1.27 7.11
CA LEU A 122 3.36 1.16 8.17
C LEU A 122 3.59 -0.29 8.62
N ASN A 123 2.51 -1.01 8.91
CA ASN A 123 2.64 -2.41 9.33
C ASN A 123 3.12 -3.31 8.19
N ALA A 124 2.59 -3.11 6.98
CA ALA A 124 3.03 -3.87 5.81
C ALA A 124 4.53 -3.75 5.57
N TYR A 125 5.05 -2.53 5.56
CA TYR A 125 6.48 -2.29 5.33
C TYR A 125 7.35 -2.73 6.51
N ALA A 126 6.89 -2.56 7.75
CA ALA A 126 7.63 -3.03 8.93
C ALA A 126 7.83 -4.55 8.95
N PHE A 127 6.81 -5.32 8.55
CA PHE A 127 6.90 -6.79 8.48
C PHE A 127 7.61 -7.28 7.22
N PHE A 128 7.49 -6.57 6.09
CA PHE A 128 7.92 -7.05 4.77
C PHE A 128 8.67 -5.98 3.95
N PRO A 129 9.73 -5.32 4.46
CA PRO A 129 10.41 -4.21 3.78
C PRO A 129 11.14 -4.62 2.49
N ASP A 130 11.46 -5.91 2.36
CA ASP A 130 12.26 -6.42 1.24
C ASP A 130 11.39 -6.96 0.07
N HIS A 131 10.07 -6.75 0.14
CA HIS A 131 9.17 -7.21 -0.91
C HIS A 131 9.15 -6.20 -2.06
N PRO A 132 9.45 -6.61 -3.30
CA PRO A 132 9.41 -5.72 -4.46
C PRO A 132 7.99 -5.30 -4.83
N LEU A 133 6.97 -6.08 -4.45
CA LEU A 133 5.58 -5.85 -4.81
C LEU A 133 4.66 -5.98 -3.60
N TYR A 134 3.77 -4.99 -3.45
CA TYR A 134 2.71 -4.94 -2.44
C TYR A 134 1.37 -4.83 -3.16
N ILE A 135 0.40 -5.65 -2.79
CA ILE A 135 -0.97 -5.61 -3.29
C ILE A 135 -1.89 -5.39 -2.09
N PHE A 136 -2.52 -4.22 -2.05
CA PHE A 136 -3.49 -3.85 -1.04
C PHE A 136 -4.87 -3.71 -1.65
N PHE A 137 -5.89 -4.06 -0.92
CA PHE A 137 -7.25 -3.72 -1.30
C PHE A 137 -8.16 -3.53 -0.09
N SER A 138 -9.10 -2.61 -0.22
CA SER A 138 -10.15 -2.32 0.76
C SER A 138 -11.27 -1.48 0.13
N LEU A 139 -12.23 -1.02 0.92
CA LEU A 139 -13.39 -0.25 0.42
C LEU A 139 -13.08 1.21 0.09
N GLU A 140 -12.05 1.78 0.72
CA GLU A 140 -11.72 3.19 0.60
C GLU A 140 -11.18 3.50 -0.80
N ARG A 141 -11.50 4.69 -1.32
CA ARG A 141 -10.99 5.14 -2.62
C ARG A 141 -9.50 5.47 -2.52
N PRO A 142 -8.71 5.26 -3.60
CA PRO A 142 -7.31 5.64 -3.60
C PRO A 142 -7.12 7.16 -3.45
N GLY A 143 -7.89 7.97 -4.16
CA GLY A 143 -7.73 9.43 -4.16
C GLY A 143 -6.41 9.88 -4.76
N THR A 144 -5.99 11.11 -4.43
CA THR A 144 -4.78 11.75 -4.96
C THR A 144 -4.07 12.53 -3.87
N LEU A 145 -2.79 12.85 -4.07
CA LEU A 145 -2.10 13.84 -3.24
C LEU A 145 -2.76 15.21 -3.37
N PRO A 146 -2.79 16.02 -2.29
CA PRO A 146 -3.28 17.38 -2.36
C PRO A 146 -2.35 18.26 -3.22
N ASP A 147 -2.94 19.14 -4.00
CA ASP A 147 -2.20 20.21 -4.67
C ASP A 147 -1.87 21.32 -3.66
N LEU A 148 -0.57 21.53 -3.42
CA LEU A 148 -0.07 22.51 -2.48
C LEU A 148 0.26 23.87 -3.13
N GLU A 149 0.20 24.01 -4.46
CA GLU A 149 0.51 25.28 -5.14
C GLU A 149 -0.48 26.37 -4.82
N SER A 150 -1.75 26.03 -4.95
CA SER A 150 -2.88 26.98 -4.85
C SER A 150 -3.42 27.16 -3.43
N VAL A 151 -2.84 26.46 -2.43
CA VAL A 151 -3.36 26.46 -1.06
C VAL A 151 -3.05 27.78 -0.35
N THR A 152 -4.08 28.43 0.18
CA THR A 152 -3.91 29.60 1.05
C THR A 152 -3.42 29.20 2.45
N PRO A 153 -2.81 30.11 3.24
CA PRO A 153 -2.37 29.81 4.60
C PRO A 153 -3.47 29.21 5.50
N ALA A 154 -4.69 29.74 5.42
CA ALA A 154 -5.82 29.24 6.20
C ALA A 154 -6.24 27.82 5.78
N GLN A 155 -6.28 27.56 4.48
CA GLN A 155 -6.57 26.23 3.93
C GLN A 155 -5.49 25.22 4.30
N PHE A 156 -4.21 25.64 4.28
CA PHE A 156 -3.09 24.81 4.68
C PHE A 156 -3.18 24.36 6.14
N GLY A 157 -3.46 25.29 7.06
CA GLY A 157 -3.66 24.96 8.48
C GLY A 157 -4.78 23.93 8.69
N LYS A 158 -5.91 24.09 7.98
CA LYS A 158 -7.03 23.13 8.02
C LYS A 158 -6.66 21.77 7.45
N MET A 159 -5.95 21.72 6.32
CA MET A 159 -5.45 20.49 5.72
C MET A 159 -4.54 19.72 6.70
N LEU A 160 -3.59 20.42 7.35
CA LEU A 160 -2.71 19.77 8.32
C LEU A 160 -3.48 19.25 9.55
N GLN A 161 -4.57 19.93 9.94
CA GLN A 161 -5.47 19.42 10.98
C GLN A 161 -6.17 18.13 10.53
N ASP A 162 -6.64 18.06 9.29
CA ASP A 162 -7.26 16.85 8.73
C ASP A 162 -6.26 15.68 8.69
N VAL A 163 -5.00 15.94 8.34
CA VAL A 163 -3.91 14.96 8.42
C VAL A 163 -3.75 14.45 9.86
N ARG A 164 -3.62 15.35 10.84
CA ARG A 164 -3.50 14.94 12.26
C ARG A 164 -4.65 14.06 12.71
N ASN A 165 -5.86 14.38 12.28
CA ASN A 165 -7.05 13.58 12.59
C ASN A 165 -6.96 12.17 11.96
N ALA A 166 -6.55 12.06 10.69
CA ALA A 166 -6.40 10.80 9.98
C ALA A 166 -5.34 9.88 10.61
N PHE A 167 -4.30 10.46 11.22
CA PHE A 167 -3.21 9.68 11.81
C PHE A 167 -3.40 9.31 13.27
N ARG A 168 -4.34 9.94 13.98
CA ARG A 168 -4.53 9.71 15.43
C ARG A 168 -4.70 8.24 15.78
N ASP A 169 -5.63 7.56 15.11
CA ASP A 169 -5.96 6.17 15.46
C ASP A 169 -4.81 5.21 15.14
N ILE A 170 -4.18 5.34 13.98
CA ILE A 170 -3.09 4.43 13.61
C ILE A 170 -1.84 4.63 14.50
N PHE A 171 -1.56 5.85 14.92
CA PHE A 171 -0.45 6.12 15.82
C PHE A 171 -0.71 5.60 17.24
N GLU A 172 -1.92 5.84 17.76
CA GLU A 172 -2.32 5.42 19.09
C GLU A 172 -2.60 3.91 19.17
N ARG A 173 -3.42 3.39 18.24
CA ARG A 173 -4.05 2.05 18.36
C ARG A 173 -3.45 1.00 17.44
N ASN A 174 -2.63 1.40 16.48
CA ASN A 174 -2.07 0.51 15.46
C ASN A 174 -3.08 -0.03 14.43
N TYR A 175 -4.26 0.54 14.32
CA TYR A 175 -5.24 0.24 13.26
C TYR A 175 -6.15 1.44 13.04
N PHE A 176 -6.81 1.46 11.86
CA PHE A 176 -7.83 2.45 11.54
C PHE A 176 -9.20 1.99 12.02
N ILE A 177 -10.02 2.92 12.49
CA ILE A 177 -11.42 2.66 12.79
C ILE A 177 -12.23 3.03 11.56
N THR A 178 -12.91 2.06 10.93
CA THR A 178 -13.63 2.23 9.65
C THR A 178 -14.58 3.43 9.66
N ASP A 179 -15.40 3.58 10.69
CA ASP A 179 -16.36 4.69 10.80
C ASP A 179 -15.71 6.08 10.87
N TYR A 180 -14.51 6.16 11.46
CA TYR A 180 -13.74 7.41 11.52
C TYR A 180 -12.94 7.61 10.24
N MET A 181 -12.33 6.56 9.74
CA MET A 181 -11.53 6.58 8.52
C MET A 181 -12.36 7.04 7.32
N SER A 182 -13.59 6.56 7.17
CA SER A 182 -14.48 6.99 6.08
C SER A 182 -14.70 8.50 6.05
N LYS A 183 -14.81 9.14 7.22
CA LYS A 183 -14.95 10.60 7.36
C LYS A 183 -13.62 11.32 7.18
N GLN A 184 -12.53 10.76 7.70
CA GLN A 184 -11.19 11.35 7.65
C GLN A 184 -10.62 11.35 6.23
N LEU A 185 -10.94 10.33 5.41
CA LEU A 185 -10.49 10.19 4.04
C LEU A 185 -11.42 10.86 2.99
N THR A 186 -12.43 11.59 3.43
CA THR A 186 -13.38 12.30 2.54
C THR A 186 -13.40 13.81 2.78
N THR A 187 -12.40 14.35 3.45
CA THR A 187 -12.28 15.79 3.63
C THR A 187 -11.90 16.48 2.31
N PRO A 188 -12.07 17.79 2.17
CA PRO A 188 -11.63 18.51 0.98
C PRO A 188 -10.15 18.32 0.63
N TRP A 189 -9.32 18.03 1.64
CA TRP A 189 -7.86 17.99 1.53
C TRP A 189 -7.27 16.58 1.57
N ILE A 190 -7.92 15.66 2.29
CA ILE A 190 -7.52 14.25 2.36
C ILE A 190 -8.60 13.44 1.65
N ARG A 191 -8.36 13.15 0.39
CA ARG A 191 -9.29 12.40 -0.46
C ARG A 191 -8.72 11.02 -0.76
N GLY A 192 -9.11 10.04 0.04
CA GLY A 192 -8.71 8.65 -0.13
C GLY A 192 -7.41 8.28 0.57
N THR A 193 -6.88 7.11 0.22
CA THR A 193 -5.79 6.44 0.93
C THR A 193 -4.40 6.93 0.52
N VAL A 194 -4.23 7.45 -0.70
CA VAL A 194 -2.93 7.89 -1.24
C VAL A 194 -2.24 8.93 -0.35
N PRO A 195 -2.90 10.01 0.13
CA PRO A 195 -2.23 10.98 1.00
C PRO A 195 -1.70 10.34 2.30
N VAL A 196 -2.44 9.38 2.85
CA VAL A 196 -2.06 8.69 4.10
C VAL A 196 -0.90 7.75 3.86
N MET A 197 -0.97 6.91 2.81
CA MET A 197 0.14 6.01 2.45
C MET A 197 1.42 6.78 2.11
N ALA A 198 1.33 7.86 1.34
CA ALA A 198 2.46 8.71 1.00
C ALA A 198 3.10 9.34 2.25
N THR A 199 2.28 9.83 3.19
CA THR A 199 2.76 10.33 4.48
C THR A 199 3.50 9.25 5.27
N MET A 200 2.96 8.02 5.30
CA MET A 200 3.63 6.88 5.94
C MET A 200 4.96 6.53 5.27
N MET A 201 5.02 6.58 3.93
CA MET A 201 6.27 6.39 3.19
C MET A 201 7.31 7.43 3.58
N ALA A 202 6.94 8.72 3.68
CA ALA A 202 7.85 9.77 4.13
C ALA A 202 8.33 9.54 5.58
N LEU A 203 7.46 9.13 6.50
CA LEU A 203 7.81 8.77 7.88
C LEU A 203 8.78 7.58 7.97
N MET A 204 8.72 6.67 7.01
CA MET A 204 9.64 5.53 6.88
C MET A 204 10.90 5.85 6.07
N ASN A 205 11.17 7.14 5.78
CA ASN A 205 12.32 7.60 4.98
C ASN A 205 12.36 7.00 3.58
N LEU A 206 11.18 6.91 2.95
CA LEU A 206 11.02 6.47 1.56
C LEU A 206 10.70 7.67 0.68
N ARG A 207 11.16 7.61 -0.56
CA ARG A 207 10.82 8.58 -1.61
C ARG A 207 9.85 7.96 -2.60
N ILE A 208 8.94 8.76 -3.09
CA ILE A 208 7.96 8.37 -4.09
C ILE A 208 8.58 8.59 -5.47
N ILE A 209 8.59 7.53 -6.28
CA ILE A 209 9.10 7.56 -7.65
C ILE A 209 7.96 7.89 -8.62
N ARG A 210 6.75 7.35 -8.38
CA ARG A 210 5.59 7.52 -9.24
C ARG A 210 4.32 7.32 -8.43
N ILE A 211 3.27 8.05 -8.78
CA ILE A 211 1.90 7.75 -8.40
C ILE A 211 1.07 7.78 -9.69
N GLU A 212 0.40 6.68 -9.99
CA GLU A 212 -0.31 6.50 -11.24
C GLU A 212 -1.67 5.86 -10.97
N PRO A 213 -2.78 6.49 -11.37
CA PRO A 213 -4.08 5.85 -11.31
C PRO A 213 -4.08 4.65 -12.25
N ILE A 214 -4.71 3.57 -11.82
CA ILE A 214 -4.86 2.36 -12.62
C ILE A 214 -6.31 1.93 -12.65
N ASP A 215 -6.69 1.34 -13.77
CA ASP A 215 -7.94 0.62 -13.95
C ASP A 215 -7.59 -0.77 -14.49
N LEU A 216 -8.07 -1.81 -13.85
CA LEU A 216 -7.86 -3.18 -14.33
C LEU A 216 -8.74 -3.53 -15.53
N TYR A 217 -9.71 -2.67 -15.85
CA TYR A 217 -10.69 -2.89 -16.92
C TYR A 217 -10.80 -1.69 -17.89
N PRO A 218 -9.67 -1.18 -18.45
CA PRO A 218 -9.69 0.02 -19.29
C PRO A 218 -10.53 -0.16 -20.55
N GLU A 219 -10.65 -1.39 -21.08
CA GLU A 219 -11.41 -1.70 -22.28
C GLU A 219 -12.93 -1.54 -22.08
N LEU A 220 -13.39 -1.59 -20.83
CA LEU A 220 -14.80 -1.53 -20.49
C LEU A 220 -15.32 -0.10 -20.28
N THR A 221 -14.41 0.86 -20.07
CA THR A 221 -14.76 2.28 -19.94
C THR A 221 -15.04 2.94 -21.26
N ASN A 222 -14.56 2.39 -22.38
CA ASN A 222 -14.60 3.00 -23.70
C ASN A 222 -15.52 2.28 -24.72
N SER A 223 -16.15 1.15 -24.37
CA SER A 223 -16.99 0.44 -25.32
C SER A 223 -18.48 0.70 -25.07
N TYR A 224 -19.19 1.04 -26.16
CA TYR A 224 -20.67 1.13 -26.16
C TYR A 224 -21.34 -0.18 -25.71
N GLU A 225 -20.68 -1.32 -25.89
CA GLU A 225 -21.12 -2.65 -25.46
C GLU A 225 -21.18 -2.81 -23.95
N ALA A 226 -20.36 -2.07 -23.20
CA ALA A 226 -20.40 -2.04 -21.74
C ALA A 226 -21.67 -1.35 -21.20
N LEU A 227 -22.25 -0.44 -21.97
CA LEU A 227 -23.51 0.26 -21.65
C LEU A 227 -24.75 -0.62 -21.92
N GLU A 228 -24.67 -1.56 -22.87
CA GLU A 228 -25.75 -2.48 -23.21
C GLU A 228 -25.73 -3.79 -22.37
N ALA A 229 -24.59 -4.12 -21.76
CA ALA A 229 -24.53 -5.26 -20.85
C ALA A 229 -25.47 -5.01 -19.68
N LYS A 230 -26.43 -5.92 -19.46
CA LYS A 230 -27.45 -5.86 -18.39
C LYS A 230 -26.86 -5.80 -16.96
N ARG A 231 -25.54 -5.80 -16.82
CA ARG A 231 -24.78 -5.59 -15.56
C ARG A 231 -23.76 -4.51 -15.80
N PRO A 232 -23.96 -3.26 -15.35
CA PRO A 232 -22.93 -2.24 -15.41
C PRO A 232 -21.73 -2.71 -14.58
N ARG A 233 -20.63 -3.08 -15.26
CA ARG A 233 -19.36 -3.32 -14.59
C ARG A 233 -18.93 -2.01 -13.96
N ARG A 234 -18.67 -2.04 -12.67
CA ARG A 234 -18.22 -0.87 -11.95
C ARG A 234 -16.74 -0.65 -12.24
N LEU A 235 -16.35 0.60 -12.43
CA LEU A 235 -14.96 0.99 -12.53
C LEU A 235 -14.20 0.55 -11.28
N MET A 236 -13.15 -0.25 -11.42
CA MET A 236 -12.27 -0.61 -10.32
C MET A 236 -11.21 0.47 -10.17
N LEU A 237 -11.40 1.36 -9.22
CA LEU A 237 -10.45 2.41 -8.91
C LEU A 237 -9.23 1.83 -8.22
N GLY A 238 -8.08 2.03 -8.82
CA GLY A 238 -6.80 1.64 -8.25
C GLY A 238 -5.75 2.72 -8.39
N VAL A 239 -4.63 2.53 -7.72
CA VAL A 239 -3.43 3.33 -7.84
C VAL A 239 -2.21 2.44 -7.74
N ARG A 240 -1.20 2.75 -8.55
CA ARG A 240 0.15 2.23 -8.42
C ARG A 240 1.03 3.31 -7.82
N ILE A 241 1.80 2.96 -6.80
CA ILE A 241 2.82 3.81 -6.20
C ILE A 241 4.16 3.09 -6.31
N ASP A 242 5.10 3.67 -7.07
CA ASP A 242 6.47 3.21 -7.11
C ASP A 242 7.28 4.01 -6.08
N PHE A 243 8.07 3.34 -5.27
CA PHE A 243 8.85 3.99 -4.21
C PHE A 243 10.19 3.28 -3.97
N SER A 244 11.11 3.97 -3.32
CA SER A 244 12.40 3.42 -2.90
C SER A 244 12.88 4.09 -1.62
N SER A 245 13.95 3.57 -0.99
CA SER A 245 14.59 4.28 0.12
C SER A 245 15.08 5.67 -0.32
N ALA A 246 14.98 6.66 0.55
CA ALA A 246 15.50 8.01 0.29
C ALA A 246 17.02 8.02 0.05
N ASN A 247 17.73 7.05 0.64
CA ASN A 247 19.18 6.88 0.47
C ASN A 247 19.58 6.04 -0.76
N GLY A 248 18.61 5.73 -1.63
CA GLY A 248 18.79 4.79 -2.74
C GLY A 248 18.49 3.36 -2.31
N GLY A 249 18.27 2.47 -3.29
CA GLY A 249 17.91 1.08 -3.04
C GLY A 249 17.00 0.51 -4.13
N PRO A 250 16.52 -0.70 -3.96
CA PRO A 250 15.63 -1.32 -4.92
C PRO A 250 14.32 -0.54 -5.09
N LEU A 251 13.75 -0.66 -6.28
CA LEU A 251 12.43 -0.16 -6.57
C LEU A 251 11.39 -1.11 -5.97
N HIS A 252 10.41 -0.54 -5.29
CA HIS A 252 9.23 -1.23 -4.79
C HIS A 252 7.99 -0.69 -5.49
N GLN A 253 7.00 -1.55 -5.67
CA GLN A 253 5.71 -1.20 -6.26
C GLN A 253 4.59 -1.54 -5.28
N LEU A 254 3.66 -0.63 -5.10
CA LEU A 254 2.45 -0.85 -4.34
C LEU A 254 1.24 -0.64 -5.25
N TYR A 255 0.42 -1.66 -5.38
CA TYR A 255 -0.91 -1.56 -5.97
C TYR A 255 -1.94 -1.49 -4.85
N TYR A 256 -2.80 -0.50 -4.91
CA TYR A 256 -3.95 -0.38 -4.02
C TYR A 256 -5.24 -0.32 -4.83
N PHE A 257 -6.22 -1.14 -4.48
CA PHE A 257 -7.53 -1.19 -5.14
C PHE A 257 -8.66 -0.90 -4.18
N SER A 258 -9.62 -0.09 -4.64
CA SER A 258 -10.90 0.11 -3.97
C SER A 258 -11.88 -0.95 -4.44
N VAL A 259 -12.08 -2.01 -3.66
CA VAL A 259 -12.94 -3.13 -4.00
C VAL A 259 -13.64 -3.70 -2.78
N ASP A 260 -14.93 -4.00 -2.92
CA ASP A 260 -15.63 -4.86 -1.97
C ASP A 260 -15.35 -6.33 -2.34
N ALA A 261 -14.54 -6.97 -1.50
CA ALA A 261 -14.09 -8.34 -1.73
C ALA A 261 -15.09 -9.42 -1.26
N ALA A 262 -16.34 -9.05 -0.95
CA ALA A 262 -17.38 -10.02 -0.72
C ALA A 262 -17.76 -10.72 -2.03
N ASP A 263 -18.01 -12.04 -1.97
CA ASP A 263 -18.17 -12.92 -3.13
C ASP A 263 -19.20 -12.44 -4.15
N LYS A 264 -20.33 -11.87 -3.67
CA LYS A 264 -21.35 -11.27 -4.53
C LYS A 264 -20.89 -10.03 -5.30
N TRP A 265 -19.93 -9.27 -4.74
CA TRP A 265 -19.40 -8.06 -5.39
C TRP A 265 -18.25 -8.39 -6.32
N LEU A 266 -17.50 -9.45 -6.04
CA LEU A 266 -16.46 -9.96 -6.93
C LEU A 266 -17.04 -10.46 -8.28
N GLU A 267 -18.33 -10.74 -8.36
CA GLU A 267 -19.00 -11.03 -9.65
C GLU A 267 -18.91 -9.87 -10.65
N PHE A 268 -18.75 -8.63 -10.16
CA PHE A 268 -18.54 -7.46 -11.02
C PHE A 268 -17.07 -7.31 -11.46
N TYR A 269 -16.17 -8.04 -10.84
CA TYR A 269 -14.72 -8.01 -11.08
C TYR A 269 -14.17 -9.45 -11.17
N PRO A 270 -14.62 -10.22 -12.16
CA PRO A 270 -14.37 -11.69 -12.19
C PRO A 270 -12.87 -12.02 -12.22
N ASP A 271 -12.05 -11.18 -12.86
CA ASP A 271 -10.63 -11.43 -13.06
C ASP A 271 -9.75 -10.83 -11.93
N PHE A 272 -10.35 -10.14 -10.95
CA PHE A 272 -9.57 -9.46 -9.92
C PHE A 272 -8.76 -10.42 -9.06
N LEU A 273 -9.38 -11.47 -8.54
CA LEU A 273 -8.68 -12.46 -7.73
C LEU A 273 -7.67 -13.27 -8.55
N ASP A 274 -7.98 -13.53 -9.82
CA ASP A 274 -7.05 -14.19 -10.75
C ASP A 274 -5.84 -13.29 -11.04
N TRP A 275 -6.08 -11.98 -11.23
CA TRP A 275 -5.00 -11.00 -11.35
C TRP A 275 -4.11 -10.99 -10.09
N VAL A 276 -4.69 -10.98 -8.89
CA VAL A 276 -3.95 -11.08 -7.63
C VAL A 276 -3.16 -12.39 -7.58
N ALA A 277 -3.77 -13.52 -7.92
CA ALA A 277 -3.13 -14.83 -7.89
C ALA A 277 -1.97 -14.95 -8.90
N GLN A 278 -2.08 -14.31 -10.08
CA GLN A 278 -1.01 -14.27 -11.09
C GLN A 278 0.26 -13.59 -10.56
N HIS A 279 0.12 -12.63 -9.63
CA HIS A 279 1.25 -11.97 -8.98
C HIS A 279 1.88 -12.82 -7.86
N ARG A 280 1.39 -14.05 -7.65
CA ARG A 280 1.90 -15.04 -6.69
C ARG A 280 2.15 -14.44 -5.32
N PRO A 281 1.12 -14.02 -4.58
CA PRO A 281 1.26 -13.42 -3.26
C PRO A 281 1.73 -14.47 -2.24
N ALA A 282 3.05 -14.71 -2.23
CA ALA A 282 3.66 -15.69 -1.34
C ALA A 282 3.57 -15.28 0.14
N SER A 283 3.50 -13.99 0.43
CA SER A 283 3.36 -13.46 1.78
C SER A 283 2.03 -12.74 1.97
N VAL A 284 1.38 -12.96 3.09
CA VAL A 284 0.08 -12.33 3.42
C VAL A 284 0.13 -11.74 4.82
N LEU A 285 -0.33 -10.50 4.95
CA LEU A 285 -0.56 -9.84 6.23
C LEU A 285 -2.06 -9.69 6.46
N LEU A 286 -2.55 -10.18 7.60
CA LEU A 286 -3.95 -10.07 7.98
C LEU A 286 -4.04 -9.47 9.39
N LYS A 287 -4.76 -8.36 9.52
CA LYS A 287 -4.84 -7.64 10.80
C LYS A 287 -6.17 -6.89 10.91
N SER A 288 -6.80 -6.98 12.05
CA SER A 288 -7.98 -6.19 12.42
C SER A 288 -9.19 -6.44 11.49
N ALA A 289 -9.42 -5.62 10.47
CA ALA A 289 -10.55 -5.76 9.55
C ALA A 289 -10.61 -7.11 8.80
N SER A 290 -9.59 -7.94 8.91
CA SER A 290 -9.54 -9.27 8.29
C SER A 290 -10.57 -10.27 8.86
N TYR A 291 -11.31 -9.91 9.93
CA TYR A 291 -12.40 -10.72 10.46
C TYR A 291 -13.49 -11.03 9.41
N LEU A 292 -13.56 -10.28 8.33
CA LEU A 292 -14.41 -10.57 7.18
C LEU A 292 -14.13 -11.97 6.60
N LEU A 293 -12.91 -12.47 6.71
CA LEU A 293 -12.55 -13.83 6.30
C LEU A 293 -13.19 -14.95 7.16
N HIS A 294 -13.84 -14.61 8.28
CA HIS A 294 -14.63 -15.56 9.06
C HIS A 294 -16.02 -15.82 8.46
N ASP A 295 -16.52 -14.87 7.66
CA ASP A 295 -17.84 -14.95 7.03
C ASP A 295 -17.78 -15.77 5.73
N SER A 296 -18.87 -16.49 5.45
CA SER A 296 -19.05 -17.25 4.20
C SER A 296 -19.12 -16.35 2.96
N GLN A 297 -19.45 -15.07 3.12
CA GLN A 297 -19.47 -14.11 2.01
C GLN A 297 -18.08 -13.74 1.47
N PHE A 298 -17.01 -14.22 2.08
CA PHE A 298 -15.61 -13.96 1.67
C PHE A 298 -14.85 -15.26 1.37
N GLU A 299 -15.57 -16.31 0.96
CA GLU A 299 -14.96 -17.61 0.67
C GLU A 299 -13.98 -17.58 -0.50
N LYS A 300 -14.31 -16.86 -1.58
CA LYS A 300 -13.42 -16.73 -2.75
C LYS A 300 -12.08 -16.07 -2.36
N THR A 301 -12.14 -14.97 -1.60
CA THR A 301 -10.93 -14.29 -1.11
C THR A 301 -10.13 -15.19 -0.17
N ARG A 302 -10.79 -15.86 0.76
CA ARG A 302 -10.12 -16.82 1.68
C ARG A 302 -9.48 -17.98 0.93
N ALA A 303 -10.20 -18.57 -0.05
CA ALA A 303 -9.69 -19.67 -0.87
C ALA A 303 -8.47 -19.24 -1.71
N MET A 304 -8.52 -18.06 -2.32
CA MET A 304 -7.39 -17.50 -3.07
C MET A 304 -6.16 -17.35 -2.17
N ILE A 305 -6.30 -16.79 -0.96
CA ILE A 305 -5.20 -16.68 -0.01
C ILE A 305 -4.65 -18.06 0.36
N LEU A 306 -5.53 -18.99 0.74
CA LEU A 306 -5.14 -20.35 1.11
C LEU A 306 -4.48 -21.13 -0.02
N SER A 307 -4.75 -20.85 -1.27
CA SER A 307 -4.14 -21.52 -2.41
C SER A 307 -2.79 -20.93 -2.83
N SER A 308 -2.64 -19.61 -2.71
CA SER A 308 -1.48 -18.87 -3.24
C SER A 308 -0.39 -18.56 -2.20
N ALA A 309 -0.76 -18.39 -0.90
CA ALA A 309 0.18 -17.99 0.12
C ALA A 309 1.09 -19.12 0.59
N ASP A 310 2.37 -18.81 0.78
CA ASP A 310 3.36 -19.67 1.45
C ASP A 310 3.60 -19.23 2.89
N TYR A 311 3.31 -17.95 3.21
CA TYR A 311 3.60 -17.34 4.48
C TYR A 311 2.50 -16.36 4.89
N VAL A 312 1.89 -16.57 6.04
CA VAL A 312 0.82 -15.73 6.57
C VAL A 312 1.22 -15.22 7.95
N ILE A 313 1.18 -13.90 8.15
CA ILE A 313 1.22 -13.28 9.47
C ILE A 313 -0.17 -12.73 9.76
N GLN A 314 -0.74 -13.09 10.89
CA GLN A 314 -2.07 -12.63 11.26
C GLN A 314 -2.27 -12.47 12.76
N ASP A 315 -3.24 -11.62 13.13
CA ASP A 315 -3.85 -11.64 14.46
C ASP A 315 -5.01 -12.68 14.51
N ASP A 316 -5.78 -12.68 15.57
CA ASP A 316 -6.93 -13.57 15.76
C ASP A 316 -8.12 -13.27 14.83
N THR A 317 -8.06 -12.17 14.08
CA THR A 317 -9.10 -11.79 13.11
C THR A 317 -8.85 -12.33 11.71
N GLY A 318 -7.65 -12.88 11.42
CA GLY A 318 -7.28 -13.38 10.10
C GLY A 318 -8.07 -14.61 9.67
N ILE A 319 -7.46 -15.44 8.85
CA ILE A 319 -8.07 -16.72 8.44
C ILE A 319 -8.40 -17.54 9.69
N PRO A 320 -9.62 -18.08 9.82
CA PRO A 320 -9.98 -18.94 10.96
C PRO A 320 -9.00 -20.08 11.15
N TYR A 321 -8.56 -20.30 12.39
CA TYR A 321 -7.47 -21.23 12.73
C TYR A 321 -7.70 -22.65 12.21
N ARG A 322 -8.97 -23.10 12.15
CA ARG A 322 -9.34 -24.41 11.60
C ARG A 322 -8.83 -24.67 10.18
N PHE A 323 -8.65 -23.66 9.36
CA PHE A 323 -8.12 -23.79 7.99
C PHE A 323 -6.59 -23.89 7.95
N LEU A 324 -5.91 -23.54 9.04
CA LEU A 324 -4.45 -23.55 9.15
C LEU A 324 -3.92 -24.73 10.00
N GLN A 325 -4.81 -25.57 10.55
CA GLN A 325 -4.43 -26.72 11.37
C GLN A 325 -3.96 -27.94 10.55
N GLN A 326 -4.27 -27.93 9.27
CA GLN A 326 -4.01 -29.07 8.38
C GLN A 326 -2.76 -28.85 7.55
N SER A 327 -2.08 -29.97 7.15
CA SER A 327 -1.03 -29.92 6.16
C SER A 327 -1.49 -29.20 4.89
N PRO A 328 -0.65 -28.36 4.28
CA PRO A 328 0.80 -28.24 4.53
C PRO A 328 1.20 -27.19 5.58
N TRP A 329 0.28 -26.56 6.29
CA TRP A 329 0.55 -25.44 7.18
C TRP A 329 1.27 -25.85 8.47
N ARG A 330 2.31 -25.11 8.82
CA ARG A 330 3.01 -25.16 10.11
C ARG A 330 2.76 -23.84 10.84
N VAL A 331 2.15 -23.93 12.04
CA VAL A 331 1.72 -22.76 12.79
C VAL A 331 2.61 -22.50 13.99
N ARG A 332 3.08 -21.26 14.12
CA ARG A 332 3.76 -20.71 15.29
C ARG A 332 2.89 -19.62 15.92
N LEU A 333 2.75 -19.68 17.23
CA LEU A 333 1.95 -18.73 18.01
C LEU A 333 2.84 -17.85 18.87
N TYR A 334 2.48 -16.59 19.02
CA TYR A 334 3.19 -15.60 19.83
C TYR A 334 2.20 -14.78 20.65
N GLY A 335 2.63 -14.37 21.86
CA GLY A 335 1.79 -13.57 22.73
C GLY A 335 0.66 -14.35 23.37
N ARG A 336 -0.55 -13.79 23.37
CA ARG A 336 -1.71 -14.36 24.08
C ARG A 336 -2.97 -14.25 23.23
N TYR A 337 -3.81 -15.29 23.26
CA TYR A 337 -5.14 -15.23 22.71
C TYR A 337 -6.12 -14.59 23.72
N HIS A 338 -6.91 -13.66 23.24
CA HIS A 338 -8.00 -13.04 24.00
C HIS A 338 -9.32 -13.24 23.27
N LYS A 339 -10.40 -13.32 24.06
CA LYS A 339 -11.76 -13.37 23.48
C LYS A 339 -12.00 -12.14 22.59
N PRO A 340 -12.79 -12.28 21.53
CA PRO A 340 -13.17 -11.18 20.66
C PRO A 340 -13.69 -9.97 21.42
N ILE A 341 -13.39 -8.77 20.94
CA ILE A 341 -13.90 -7.52 21.50
C ILE A 341 -15.41 -7.48 21.27
N LYS A 342 -16.16 -7.23 22.34
CA LYS A 342 -17.63 -7.12 22.26
C LYS A 342 -18.03 -6.06 21.22
N GLY A 343 -18.92 -6.42 20.30
CA GLY A 343 -19.40 -5.53 19.24
C GLY A 343 -18.68 -5.68 17.89
N LEU A 344 -17.55 -6.40 17.82
CA LEU A 344 -16.94 -6.77 16.54
C LEU A 344 -17.51 -8.10 16.04
N ARG A 345 -17.69 -8.21 14.71
CA ARG A 345 -18.39 -9.34 14.06
C ARG A 345 -17.55 -10.61 13.86
N TYR A 346 -16.40 -10.74 14.50
CA TYR A 346 -15.62 -11.97 14.40
C TYR A 346 -15.90 -12.93 15.57
N GLY A 347 -15.92 -14.23 15.24
CA GLY A 347 -16.25 -15.25 16.21
C GLY A 347 -15.09 -15.60 17.15
N TYR A 348 -15.45 -16.04 18.35
CA TYR A 348 -14.52 -16.71 19.22
C TYR A 348 -14.05 -18.03 18.60
N GLN A 349 -12.74 -18.29 18.64
CA GLN A 349 -12.12 -19.48 18.09
C GLN A 349 -11.63 -20.40 19.25
N ALA A 350 -12.45 -21.38 19.62
CA ALA A 350 -12.15 -22.32 20.70
C ALA A 350 -10.91 -23.19 20.38
N ASP A 351 -10.73 -23.54 19.14
CA ASP A 351 -9.57 -24.29 18.64
C ASP A 351 -8.28 -23.48 18.74
N LEU A 352 -8.32 -22.19 18.39
CA LEU A 352 -7.18 -21.29 18.57
C LEU A 352 -6.85 -21.07 20.06
N GLU A 353 -7.87 -20.88 20.92
CA GLU A 353 -7.64 -20.76 22.36
C GLU A 353 -6.99 -22.03 22.92
N SER A 354 -7.47 -23.19 22.51
CA SER A 354 -6.90 -24.48 22.92
C SER A 354 -5.45 -24.62 22.48
N ALA A 355 -5.12 -24.19 21.25
CA ALA A 355 -3.74 -24.20 20.74
C ALA A 355 -2.81 -23.28 21.56
N TYR A 356 -3.30 -22.11 21.98
CA TYR A 356 -2.55 -21.23 22.87
C TYR A 356 -2.36 -21.84 24.26
N LYS A 357 -3.39 -22.46 24.84
CA LYS A 357 -3.35 -23.10 26.16
C LYS A 357 -2.47 -24.35 26.21
N ALA A 358 -2.40 -25.08 25.11
CA ALA A 358 -1.60 -26.31 25.01
C ALA A 358 -0.07 -26.06 25.06
N LYS A 359 0.37 -24.81 24.90
CA LYS A 359 1.79 -24.43 24.90
C LYS A 359 2.13 -23.67 26.17
N SER A 360 2.91 -24.26 27.06
CA SER A 360 3.27 -23.69 28.38
C SER A 360 4.18 -22.45 28.29
N ASN A 361 4.99 -22.31 27.23
CA ASN A 361 6.00 -21.24 27.09
C ASN A 361 5.94 -20.60 25.71
N LEU A 362 4.85 -19.89 25.41
CA LEU A 362 4.78 -19.12 24.17
C LEU A 362 5.69 -17.89 24.26
N PRO A 363 6.45 -17.57 23.18
CA PRO A 363 7.22 -16.34 23.12
C PRO A 363 6.31 -15.12 23.28
N GLU A 364 6.72 -14.17 24.12
CA GLU A 364 6.01 -12.89 24.23
C GLU A 364 6.08 -12.12 22.91
N LEU A 365 5.01 -11.39 22.59
CA LEU A 365 4.98 -10.44 21.49
C LEU A 365 5.44 -9.07 22.04
N PRO A 366 6.58 -8.53 21.58
CA PRO A 366 7.15 -7.31 22.16
C PRO A 366 6.47 -6.02 21.70
N PHE A 367 5.41 -6.11 20.90
CA PHE A 367 4.63 -4.98 20.36
C PHE A 367 3.13 -5.30 20.37
N PRO A 368 2.27 -4.27 20.43
CA PRO A 368 0.84 -4.43 20.24
C PRO A 368 0.51 -4.72 18.77
N PHE A 369 -0.44 -5.64 18.53
CA PHE A 369 -0.87 -6.05 17.22
C PHE A 369 -2.38 -6.31 17.18
N GLY A 370 -3.05 -5.90 16.09
CA GLY A 370 -4.48 -6.07 15.93
C GLY A 370 -5.34 -5.29 16.94
N TYR A 371 -6.53 -5.77 17.18
CA TYR A 371 -7.49 -5.08 18.08
C TYR A 371 -7.11 -5.13 19.56
N HIS A 372 -6.34 -6.10 19.99
CA HIS A 372 -5.88 -6.24 21.39
C HIS A 372 -4.59 -5.44 21.66
N TRP A 373 -4.57 -4.16 21.27
CA TRP A 373 -3.39 -3.30 21.29
C TRP A 373 -2.98 -2.79 22.69
N ARG A 374 -3.90 -2.84 23.67
CA ARG A 374 -3.64 -2.34 25.02
C ARG A 374 -2.89 -3.37 25.87
N GLY A 375 -1.77 -2.94 26.44
CA GLY A 375 -0.94 -3.80 27.30
C GLY A 375 -0.31 -4.95 26.51
N LYS A 376 0.14 -5.99 27.21
CA LYS A 376 0.71 -7.20 26.59
C LYS A 376 -0.39 -8.23 26.25
N ARG A 377 -1.42 -7.79 25.52
CA ARG A 377 -2.60 -8.62 25.22
C ARG A 377 -2.69 -9.10 23.79
N SER A 378 -1.76 -8.69 22.95
CA SER A 378 -1.79 -9.08 21.54
C SER A 378 -1.38 -10.52 21.34
N GLY A 379 -2.05 -11.21 20.43
CA GLY A 379 -1.66 -12.48 19.87
C GLY A 379 -1.29 -12.33 18.41
N LEU A 380 -0.34 -13.11 17.96
CA LEU A 380 0.08 -13.19 16.57
C LEU A 380 0.33 -14.64 16.18
N LEU A 381 -0.12 -15.00 15.01
CA LEU A 381 0.07 -16.30 14.41
C LEU A 381 0.90 -16.14 13.14
N ILE A 382 1.92 -16.99 13.00
CA ILE A 382 2.62 -17.20 11.73
C ILE A 382 2.26 -18.59 11.23
N ALA A 383 1.70 -18.67 10.02
CA ALA A 383 1.52 -19.92 9.31
C ALA A 383 2.42 -19.93 8.07
N ASN A 384 3.16 -21.01 7.86
CA ASN A 384 3.98 -21.21 6.67
C ASN A 384 3.88 -22.64 6.15
N ARG A 385 4.08 -22.80 4.84
CA ARG A 385 4.17 -24.10 4.17
C ARG A 385 5.56 -24.64 4.21
#